data_f4bec978f11dbb0e52009665574d6fdd
#
_entry.id   f4bec978f11dbb0e52009665574d6fdd
#
_cell.length_a   1.000
_cell.length_b   1.000
_cell.length_c   1.000
_cell.angle_alpha   90.00
_cell.angle_beta   90.00
_cell.angle_gamma   90.00
#
_symmetry.space_group_name_H-M   'P 1'
#
loop_
_entity.id
_entity.type
_entity.pdbx_description
1 polymer ?
#
loop_
_entity_poly.entity_id
_entity_poly.type
_entity_poly.pdbx_seq_one_letter_code
_entity_poly.pdbx_strand_id
1 'polypeptide(L)'
;MRKSPELPNELCAPLGEAETFASAVKRLWRENKLAAASAIVILLFILAAILAPVLTPYTFDGMDLHNRLAPPSRAHLLGTDEAGRDVLTRMLYGSRVSLLVGIVPTVISMLAGAILGIIAGYSGGRTDAVIMRIADVMLAFPSMFLAMVIMYTLGDGMINIFLALALVNWASVARIVRAETLKLKETEFVEAARSIGVGKLVIMLRHIFPNCAPSLIVLFTLNIPSAILSESSLSFLSIGIKPPQASWGLMVNAGRQFLYSQPWLSLSPSVAIMVVVLAFNFLGDGLRDVLDPHLKNQ
;
A
#
# COMPACT_ATOMS: atom_id res chain seq x y z
N MET A 1 -41.46 -44.86 -30.01
CA MET A 1 -41.22 -43.45 -29.66
C MET A 1 -40.34 -43.40 -28.40
N ARG A 2 -39.04 -43.24 -28.55
CA ARG A 2 -38.11 -43.04 -27.42
C ARG A 2 -38.06 -41.54 -27.09
N LYS A 3 -38.44 -41.15 -25.88
CA LYS A 3 -38.25 -39.81 -25.36
C LYS A 3 -36.76 -39.48 -25.28
N SER A 4 -36.34 -38.42 -25.92
CA SER A 4 -35.00 -37.85 -25.78
C SER A 4 -34.75 -37.45 -24.31
N PRO A 5 -33.57 -37.66 -23.75
CA PRO A 5 -33.29 -37.18 -22.42
C PRO A 5 -33.23 -35.65 -22.46
N GLU A 6 -34.05 -34.99 -21.65
CA GLU A 6 -33.95 -33.55 -21.40
C GLU A 6 -32.61 -33.28 -20.75
N LEU A 7 -31.76 -32.48 -21.40
CA LEU A 7 -30.52 -31.97 -20.82
C LEU A 7 -30.86 -31.08 -19.62
N PRO A 8 -30.15 -31.22 -18.48
CA PRO A 8 -30.40 -30.38 -17.35
C PRO A 8 -30.19 -28.90 -17.71
N ASN A 9 -31.13 -28.07 -17.29
CA ASN A 9 -31.18 -26.61 -17.54
C ASN A 9 -30.04 -25.84 -16.84
N GLU A 10 -29.10 -26.53 -16.21
CA GLU A 10 -27.95 -25.96 -15.49
C GLU A 10 -26.80 -25.53 -16.41
N LEU A 11 -26.82 -25.91 -17.70
CA LEU A 11 -25.75 -25.56 -18.65
C LEU A 11 -25.87 -24.14 -19.24
N CYS A 12 -26.96 -23.44 -18.93
CA CYS A 12 -27.20 -22.06 -19.40
C CYS A 12 -27.25 -21.04 -18.23
N ALA A 13 -26.52 -21.27 -17.13
CA ALA A 13 -26.32 -20.19 -16.17
C ALA A 13 -25.57 -19.06 -16.91
N PRO A 14 -26.08 -17.81 -16.95
CA PRO A 14 -25.37 -16.72 -17.58
C PRO A 14 -24.01 -16.59 -16.90
N LEU A 15 -22.95 -16.57 -17.70
CA LEU A 15 -21.60 -16.22 -17.25
C LEU A 15 -21.75 -14.95 -16.42
N GLY A 16 -21.50 -15.05 -15.10
CA GLY A 16 -21.78 -13.99 -14.15
C GLY A 16 -21.26 -12.67 -14.70
N GLU A 17 -22.13 -11.66 -14.75
CA GLU A 17 -21.77 -10.31 -15.18
C GLU A 17 -20.47 -9.91 -14.47
N ALA A 18 -19.46 -9.53 -15.26
CA ALA A 18 -18.21 -9.03 -14.72
C ALA A 18 -18.55 -7.90 -13.74
N GLU A 19 -18.36 -8.14 -12.43
CA GLU A 19 -18.70 -7.15 -11.41
C GLU A 19 -17.97 -5.85 -11.73
N THR A 20 -18.74 -4.82 -12.02
CA THR A 20 -18.22 -3.47 -12.21
C THR A 20 -17.62 -3.02 -10.86
N PHE A 21 -16.47 -2.34 -10.88
CA PHE A 21 -15.83 -1.77 -9.68
C PHE A 21 -16.82 -1.02 -8.77
N ALA A 22 -17.81 -0.34 -9.36
CA ALA A 22 -18.88 0.34 -8.64
C ALA A 22 -19.79 -0.62 -7.85
N SER A 23 -20.07 -1.83 -8.38
CA SER A 23 -20.87 -2.84 -7.67
C SER A 23 -20.09 -3.46 -6.51
N ALA A 24 -18.79 -3.68 -6.68
CA ALA A 24 -17.91 -4.15 -5.61
C ALA A 24 -17.80 -3.13 -4.46
N VAL A 25 -17.66 -1.84 -4.77
CA VAL A 25 -17.69 -0.75 -3.76
C VAL A 25 -19.02 -0.72 -3.03
N LYS A 26 -20.15 -0.77 -3.74
CA LYS A 26 -21.50 -0.77 -3.11
C LYS A 26 -21.70 -1.99 -2.20
N ARG A 27 -21.16 -3.14 -2.59
CA ARG A 27 -21.17 -4.38 -1.82
C ARG A 27 -20.30 -4.25 -0.56
N LEU A 28 -19.09 -3.69 -0.67
CA LEU A 28 -18.21 -3.38 0.47
C LEU A 28 -18.96 -2.57 1.54
N TRP A 29 -19.66 -1.49 1.12
CA TRP A 29 -20.41 -0.63 2.03
C TRP A 29 -21.57 -1.34 2.73
N ARG A 30 -22.16 -2.34 2.10
CA ARG A 30 -23.32 -3.06 2.63
C ARG A 30 -22.95 -4.25 3.50
N GLU A 31 -21.90 -4.97 3.13
CA GLU A 31 -21.50 -6.23 3.76
C GLU A 31 -20.41 -6.06 4.82
N ASN A 32 -19.48 -5.11 4.65
CA ASN A 32 -18.37 -4.90 5.59
C ASN A 32 -18.33 -3.44 6.10
N LYS A 33 -19.09 -3.20 7.19
CA LYS A 33 -19.17 -1.86 7.83
C LYS A 33 -17.81 -1.36 8.32
N LEU A 34 -16.92 -2.27 8.75
CA LEU A 34 -15.59 -1.91 9.25
C LEU A 34 -14.69 -1.41 8.11
N ALA A 35 -14.71 -2.09 6.97
CA ALA A 35 -13.99 -1.63 5.78
C ALA A 35 -14.54 -0.28 5.25
N ALA A 36 -15.86 -0.10 5.27
CA ALA A 36 -16.49 1.17 4.90
C ALA A 36 -16.06 2.32 5.85
N ALA A 37 -16.08 2.10 7.16
CA ALA A 37 -15.59 3.08 8.14
C ALA A 37 -14.11 3.39 7.93
N SER A 38 -13.30 2.38 7.62
CA SER A 38 -11.87 2.53 7.34
C SER A 38 -11.61 3.36 6.08
N ALA A 39 -12.41 3.17 5.02
CA ALA A 39 -12.33 4.00 3.82
C ALA A 39 -12.62 5.48 4.12
N ILE A 40 -13.61 5.76 5.00
CA ILE A 40 -13.91 7.13 5.45
C ILE A 40 -12.71 7.71 6.21
N VAL A 41 -12.11 6.95 7.13
CA VAL A 41 -10.94 7.39 7.91
C VAL A 41 -9.78 7.73 6.98
N ILE A 42 -9.46 6.86 6.02
CA ILE A 42 -8.41 7.11 5.03
C ILE A 42 -8.72 8.38 4.22
N LEU A 43 -9.95 8.54 3.76
CA LEU A 43 -10.38 9.74 3.03
C LEU A 43 -10.21 11.00 3.86
N LEU A 44 -10.56 10.97 5.16
CA LEU A 44 -10.36 12.11 6.06
C LEU A 44 -8.88 12.47 6.22
N PHE A 45 -7.99 11.49 6.34
CA PHE A 45 -6.55 11.76 6.38
C PHE A 45 -6.01 12.34 5.06
N ILE A 46 -6.49 11.83 3.92
CA ILE A 46 -6.14 12.38 2.60
C ILE A 46 -6.64 13.83 2.46
N LEU A 47 -7.89 14.10 2.86
CA LEU A 47 -8.45 15.45 2.82
C LEU A 47 -7.71 16.39 3.77
N ALA A 48 -7.40 15.95 4.99
CA ALA A 48 -6.61 16.71 5.95
C ALA A 48 -5.20 17.03 5.39
N ALA A 49 -4.57 16.05 4.72
CA ALA A 49 -3.30 16.25 4.05
C ALA A 49 -3.38 17.30 2.93
N ILE A 50 -4.40 17.25 2.08
CA ILE A 50 -4.60 18.20 0.97
C ILE A 50 -4.95 19.59 1.51
N LEU A 51 -5.83 19.65 2.49
CA LEU A 51 -6.32 20.91 3.05
C LEU A 51 -5.40 21.50 4.14
N ALA A 52 -4.25 20.87 4.45
CA ALA A 52 -3.32 21.34 5.47
C ALA A 52 -3.01 22.85 5.40
N PRO A 53 -2.77 23.48 4.22
CA PRO A 53 -2.48 24.92 4.14
C PRO A 53 -3.68 25.82 4.51
N VAL A 54 -4.90 25.26 4.51
CA VAL A 54 -6.13 26.01 4.83
C VAL A 54 -6.54 25.75 6.29
N LEU A 55 -6.24 24.56 6.81
CA LEU A 55 -6.61 24.14 8.16
C LEU A 55 -5.76 24.76 9.26
N THR A 56 -4.55 25.24 8.91
CA THR A 56 -3.65 25.84 9.89
C THR A 56 -3.11 27.19 9.38
N PRO A 57 -3.00 28.20 10.25
CA PRO A 57 -2.41 29.49 9.89
C PRO A 57 -0.86 29.46 9.90
N TYR A 58 -0.25 28.39 10.39
CA TYR A 58 1.19 28.26 10.54
C TYR A 58 1.82 27.53 9.38
N THR A 59 3.13 27.75 9.16
CA THR A 59 3.93 26.94 8.23
C THR A 59 4.56 25.76 8.98
N PHE A 60 4.78 24.64 8.29
CA PHE A 60 5.32 23.41 8.92
C PHE A 60 6.78 23.54 9.38
N ASP A 61 7.50 24.53 8.87
CA ASP A 61 8.91 24.86 9.15
C ASP A 61 9.08 26.14 9.99
N GLY A 62 7.97 26.89 10.21
CA GLY A 62 7.99 28.15 10.97
C GLY A 62 8.41 27.94 12.43
N MET A 63 9.57 28.47 12.81
CA MET A 63 10.16 28.34 14.14
C MET A 63 9.81 29.56 15.00
N ASP A 64 9.37 29.31 16.23
CA ASP A 64 9.19 30.32 17.27
C ASP A 64 9.91 29.90 18.55
N LEU A 65 11.16 30.34 18.67
CA LEU A 65 12.01 29.96 19.79
C LEU A 65 11.52 30.46 21.16
N HIS A 66 10.63 31.46 21.21
CA HIS A 66 10.02 31.93 22.45
C HIS A 66 8.95 30.95 22.97
N ASN A 67 8.29 30.25 22.04
CA ASN A 67 7.24 29.26 22.34
C ASN A 67 7.72 27.81 22.21
N ARG A 68 8.99 27.54 22.56
CA ARG A 68 9.53 26.17 22.53
C ARG A 68 8.86 25.28 23.56
N LEU A 69 8.47 24.06 23.14
CA LEU A 69 7.88 23.05 24.01
C LEU A 69 6.67 23.58 24.79
N ALA A 70 5.92 24.52 24.20
CA ALA A 70 4.71 25.05 24.84
C ALA A 70 3.62 23.97 24.87
N PRO A 71 2.86 23.86 25.97
CA PRO A 71 1.76 22.90 26.08
C PRO A 71 0.61 23.24 25.13
N PRO A 72 -0.32 22.30 24.89
CA PRO A 72 -1.53 22.54 24.13
C PRO A 72 -2.29 23.78 24.60
N SER A 73 -2.64 24.65 23.67
CA SER A 73 -3.31 25.93 23.91
C SER A 73 -4.26 26.27 22.76
N ARG A 74 -5.03 27.38 22.91
CA ARG A 74 -5.88 27.85 21.82
C ARG A 74 -5.09 28.32 20.58
N ALA A 75 -3.88 28.82 20.77
CA ALA A 75 -2.97 29.19 19.68
C ALA A 75 -2.33 27.95 19.05
N HIS A 76 -1.92 26.99 19.87
CA HIS A 76 -1.25 25.76 19.45
C HIS A 76 -2.01 24.56 20.00
N LEU A 77 -2.99 24.02 19.23
CA LEU A 77 -3.92 22.98 19.72
C LEU A 77 -3.23 21.71 20.22
N LEU A 78 -2.10 21.33 19.63
CA LEU A 78 -1.26 20.21 20.07
C LEU A 78 0.09 20.69 20.65
N GLY A 79 0.18 21.98 21.03
CA GLY A 79 1.42 22.56 21.52
C GLY A 79 2.48 22.78 20.44
N THR A 80 3.71 23.02 20.87
CA THR A 80 4.85 23.27 19.98
C THR A 80 5.98 22.28 20.26
N ASP A 81 6.82 22.05 19.26
CA ASP A 81 7.97 21.16 19.35
C ASP A 81 9.23 21.87 19.95
N GLU A 82 10.37 21.18 19.92
CA GLU A 82 11.66 21.67 20.41
C GLU A 82 12.19 22.91 19.69
N ALA A 83 11.69 23.19 18.48
CA ALA A 83 12.04 24.39 17.71
C ALA A 83 10.92 25.45 17.73
N GLY A 84 9.87 25.24 18.55
CA GLY A 84 8.71 26.11 18.63
C GLY A 84 7.76 26.01 17.44
N ARG A 85 7.86 24.94 16.63
CA ARG A 85 6.98 24.70 15.48
C ARG A 85 5.66 24.11 15.95
N ASP A 86 4.54 24.54 15.35
CA ASP A 86 3.21 24.03 15.70
C ASP A 86 3.05 22.53 15.37
N VAL A 87 2.75 21.73 16.38
CA VAL A 87 2.67 20.27 16.25
C VAL A 87 1.51 19.85 15.37
N LEU A 88 0.33 20.49 15.47
CA LEU A 88 -0.82 20.17 14.62
C LEU A 88 -0.51 20.44 13.14
N THR A 89 0.07 21.57 12.84
CA THR A 89 0.51 21.90 11.48
C THR A 89 1.46 20.84 10.94
N ARG A 90 2.46 20.46 11.72
CA ARG A 90 3.42 19.42 11.33
C ARG A 90 2.74 18.04 11.17
N MET A 91 1.73 17.73 11.98
CA MET A 91 0.92 16.51 11.83
C MET A 91 0.16 16.49 10.49
N LEU A 92 -0.47 17.61 10.12
CA LEU A 92 -1.22 17.74 8.87
C LEU A 92 -0.31 17.72 7.63
N TYR A 93 0.81 18.43 7.66
CA TYR A 93 1.81 18.36 6.57
C TYR A 93 2.55 17.02 6.55
N GLY A 94 2.83 16.45 7.72
CA GLY A 94 3.43 15.13 7.86
C GLY A 94 2.57 14.01 7.30
N SER A 95 1.25 14.14 7.34
CA SER A 95 0.34 13.18 6.72
C SER A 95 0.53 13.08 5.21
N ARG A 96 0.83 14.19 4.51
CA ARG A 96 1.17 14.17 3.07
C ARG A 96 2.37 13.28 2.80
N VAL A 97 3.42 13.49 3.56
CA VAL A 97 4.68 12.76 3.39
C VAL A 97 4.50 11.30 3.74
N SER A 98 3.89 10.99 4.89
CA SER A 98 3.68 9.61 5.33
C SER A 98 2.75 8.82 4.40
N LEU A 99 1.67 9.44 3.88
CA LEU A 99 0.80 8.81 2.89
C LEU A 99 1.50 8.62 1.54
N LEU A 100 2.28 9.60 1.06
CA LEU A 100 3.06 9.45 -0.17
C LEU A 100 4.09 8.33 -0.06
N VAL A 101 4.76 8.20 1.09
CA VAL A 101 5.70 7.08 1.34
C VAL A 101 4.97 5.74 1.42
N GLY A 102 3.74 5.72 1.90
CA GLY A 102 2.92 4.50 1.84
C GLY A 102 2.55 4.11 0.42
N ILE A 103 2.12 5.08 -0.39
CA ILE A 103 1.50 4.83 -1.71
C ILE A 103 2.54 4.68 -2.82
N VAL A 104 3.48 5.63 -2.96
CA VAL A 104 4.39 5.68 -4.12
C VAL A 104 5.31 4.47 -4.23
N PRO A 105 6.05 4.06 -3.19
CA PRO A 105 6.87 2.85 -3.26
C PRO A 105 6.03 1.59 -3.51
N THR A 106 4.84 1.54 -2.92
CA THR A 106 3.92 0.40 -3.10
C THR A 106 3.47 0.29 -4.55
N VAL A 107 3.09 1.39 -5.21
CA VAL A 107 2.76 1.39 -6.64
C VAL A 107 3.95 0.93 -7.48
N ILE A 108 5.14 1.47 -7.23
CA ILE A 108 6.35 1.10 -8.00
C ILE A 108 6.67 -0.38 -7.82
N SER A 109 6.69 -0.88 -6.58
CA SER A 109 6.98 -2.29 -6.28
C SER A 109 5.92 -3.23 -6.86
N MET A 110 4.66 -2.83 -6.86
CA MET A 110 3.57 -3.62 -7.44
C MET A 110 3.65 -3.68 -8.96
N LEU A 111 3.91 -2.57 -9.62
CA LEU A 111 4.10 -2.56 -11.07
C LEU A 111 5.30 -3.41 -11.49
N ALA A 112 6.45 -3.22 -10.84
CA ALA A 112 7.64 -4.03 -11.10
C ALA A 112 7.40 -5.52 -10.80
N GLY A 113 6.84 -5.83 -9.64
CA GLY A 113 6.53 -7.19 -9.23
C GLY A 113 5.49 -7.88 -10.13
N ALA A 114 4.44 -7.17 -10.53
CA ALA A 114 3.44 -7.70 -11.44
C ALA A 114 4.04 -8.01 -12.82
N ILE A 115 4.78 -7.09 -13.40
CA ILE A 115 5.45 -7.29 -14.71
C ILE A 115 6.40 -8.48 -14.64
N LEU A 116 7.30 -8.49 -13.66
CA LEU A 116 8.30 -9.56 -13.53
C LEU A 116 7.67 -10.90 -13.16
N GLY A 117 6.64 -10.91 -12.31
CA GLY A 117 5.89 -12.09 -11.93
C GLY A 117 5.13 -12.73 -13.10
N ILE A 118 4.45 -11.92 -13.93
CA ILE A 118 3.77 -12.38 -15.13
C ILE A 118 4.77 -12.94 -16.14
N ILE A 119 5.88 -12.23 -16.39
CA ILE A 119 6.93 -12.69 -17.33
C ILE A 119 7.51 -14.02 -16.85
N ALA A 120 7.84 -14.16 -15.57
CA ALA A 120 8.38 -15.39 -14.99
C ALA A 120 7.39 -16.54 -15.10
N GLY A 121 6.14 -16.35 -14.63
CA GLY A 121 5.11 -17.38 -14.62
C GLY A 121 4.69 -17.84 -16.01
N TYR A 122 4.53 -16.91 -16.95
CA TYR A 122 4.10 -17.24 -18.32
C TYR A 122 5.21 -17.86 -19.16
N SER A 123 6.43 -17.28 -19.13
CA SER A 123 7.55 -17.76 -19.97
C SER A 123 8.15 -19.07 -19.46
N GLY A 124 8.23 -19.24 -18.13
CA GLY A 124 8.84 -20.44 -17.53
C GLY A 124 10.34 -20.59 -17.81
N GLY A 125 10.86 -21.78 -17.60
CA GLY A 125 12.22 -22.18 -17.95
C GLY A 125 13.32 -21.27 -17.36
N ARG A 126 14.28 -20.85 -18.20
CA ARG A 126 15.41 -20.02 -17.76
C ARG A 126 14.99 -18.61 -17.32
N THR A 127 14.00 -18.00 -17.96
CA THR A 127 13.50 -16.66 -17.60
C THR A 127 12.93 -16.67 -16.19
N ASP A 128 12.09 -17.65 -15.89
CA ASP A 128 11.54 -17.86 -14.56
C ASP A 128 12.65 -18.07 -13.52
N ALA A 129 13.59 -18.98 -13.83
CA ALA A 129 14.69 -19.28 -12.92
C ALA A 129 15.55 -18.05 -12.59
N VAL A 130 15.84 -17.19 -13.56
CA VAL A 130 16.66 -15.98 -13.34
C VAL A 130 15.90 -14.96 -12.48
N ILE A 131 14.65 -14.64 -12.86
CA ILE A 131 13.83 -13.64 -12.13
C ILE A 131 13.62 -14.11 -10.69
N MET A 132 13.26 -15.38 -10.49
CA MET A 132 13.03 -15.90 -9.15
C MET A 132 14.31 -16.00 -8.33
N ARG A 133 15.46 -16.30 -8.94
CA ARG A 133 16.74 -16.30 -8.24
C ARG A 133 17.09 -14.90 -7.70
N ILE A 134 16.85 -13.85 -8.50
CA ILE A 134 17.05 -12.46 -8.03
C ILE A 134 16.07 -12.15 -6.90
N ALA A 135 14.79 -12.54 -7.04
CA ALA A 135 13.79 -12.36 -5.99
C ALA A 135 14.18 -13.12 -4.71
N ASP A 136 14.70 -14.34 -4.83
CA ASP A 136 15.13 -15.14 -3.68
C ASP A 136 16.31 -14.48 -2.94
N VAL A 137 17.27 -13.90 -3.66
CA VAL A 137 18.36 -13.13 -3.06
C VAL A 137 17.83 -11.93 -2.30
N MET A 138 16.89 -11.18 -2.89
CA MET A 138 16.29 -10.01 -2.21
C MET A 138 15.53 -10.42 -0.93
N LEU A 139 14.81 -11.53 -0.97
CA LEU A 139 14.03 -12.04 0.16
C LEU A 139 14.87 -12.79 1.22
N ALA A 140 16.11 -13.14 0.91
CA ALA A 140 17.03 -13.75 1.88
C ALA A 140 17.52 -12.75 2.95
N PHE A 141 17.48 -11.45 2.64
CA PHE A 141 17.84 -10.40 3.60
C PHE A 141 16.61 -9.88 4.35
N PRO A 142 16.73 -9.57 5.65
CA PRO A 142 15.68 -8.85 6.36
C PRO A 142 15.40 -7.50 5.66
N SER A 143 14.14 -7.27 5.29
CA SER A 143 13.72 -6.13 4.47
C SER A 143 14.19 -4.77 5.01
N MET A 144 14.14 -4.58 6.34
CA MET A 144 14.56 -3.35 6.98
C MET A 144 16.07 -3.11 6.85
N PHE A 145 16.90 -4.15 7.05
CA PHE A 145 18.35 -4.02 6.85
C PHE A 145 18.71 -3.72 5.40
N LEU A 146 18.03 -4.37 4.46
CA LEU A 146 18.25 -4.10 3.04
C LEU A 146 17.86 -2.66 2.68
N ALA A 147 16.73 -2.16 3.20
CA ALA A 147 16.32 -0.76 3.02
C ALA A 147 17.35 0.21 3.60
N MET A 148 17.90 -0.07 4.80
CA MET A 148 18.95 0.75 5.41
C MET A 148 20.22 0.81 4.53
N VAL A 149 20.68 -0.34 4.01
CA VAL A 149 21.87 -0.39 3.15
C VAL A 149 21.63 0.41 1.87
N ILE A 150 20.46 0.28 1.26
CA ILE A 150 20.10 1.05 0.06
C ILE A 150 20.08 2.54 0.39
N MET A 151 19.43 2.95 1.49
CA MET A 151 19.38 4.35 1.92
C MET A 151 20.77 4.90 2.23
N TYR A 152 21.66 4.10 2.85
CA TYR A 152 23.02 4.51 3.12
C TYR A 152 23.81 4.79 1.83
N THR A 153 23.56 4.01 0.77
CA THR A 153 24.24 4.18 -0.53
C THR A 153 23.63 5.31 -1.37
N LEU A 154 22.31 5.49 -1.34
CA LEU A 154 21.61 6.53 -2.12
C LEU A 154 21.63 7.90 -1.43
N GLY A 155 21.85 7.91 -0.12
CA GLY A 155 21.75 9.13 0.70
C GLY A 155 20.32 9.47 1.14
N ASP A 156 20.19 10.56 1.89
CA ASP A 156 18.93 11.05 2.43
C ASP A 156 18.01 11.61 1.33
N GLY A 157 16.71 11.55 1.54
CA GLY A 157 15.73 12.18 0.66
C GLY A 157 14.51 11.32 0.38
N MET A 158 13.39 11.99 0.10
CA MET A 158 12.10 11.33 -0.12
C MET A 158 12.11 10.38 -1.32
N ILE A 159 12.78 10.77 -2.42
CA ILE A 159 12.89 9.93 -3.62
C ILE A 159 13.70 8.67 -3.32
N ASN A 160 14.78 8.78 -2.54
CA ASN A 160 15.63 7.66 -2.18
C ASN A 160 14.89 6.66 -1.29
N ILE A 161 14.02 7.14 -0.38
CA ILE A 161 13.12 6.27 0.40
C ILE A 161 12.15 5.54 -0.52
N PHE A 162 11.56 6.24 -1.51
CA PHE A 162 10.65 5.59 -2.47
C PHE A 162 11.36 4.46 -3.22
N LEU A 163 12.57 4.71 -3.70
CA LEU A 163 13.37 3.71 -4.41
C LEU A 163 13.79 2.56 -3.49
N ALA A 164 14.25 2.86 -2.28
CA ALA A 164 14.67 1.84 -1.32
C ALA A 164 13.52 0.88 -0.98
N LEU A 165 12.35 1.42 -0.60
CA LEU A 165 11.19 0.61 -0.25
C LEU A 165 10.62 -0.14 -1.46
N ALA A 166 10.62 0.46 -2.65
CA ALA A 166 10.18 -0.21 -3.87
C ALA A 166 11.11 -1.37 -4.26
N LEU A 167 12.44 -1.15 -4.19
CA LEU A 167 13.44 -2.18 -4.48
C LEU A 167 13.40 -3.35 -3.49
N VAL A 168 12.97 -3.14 -2.27
CA VAL A 168 12.84 -4.21 -1.28
C VAL A 168 11.56 -5.03 -1.51
N ASN A 169 10.44 -4.39 -1.84
CA ASN A 169 9.12 -5.03 -1.81
C ASN A 169 8.69 -5.72 -3.12
N TRP A 170 9.30 -5.42 -4.28
CA TRP A 170 8.88 -5.99 -5.56
C TRP A 170 8.97 -7.52 -5.61
N ALA A 171 9.94 -8.12 -4.91
CA ALA A 171 10.22 -9.55 -4.97
C ALA A 171 9.08 -10.40 -4.38
N SER A 172 8.47 -9.96 -3.29
CA SER A 172 7.31 -10.61 -2.68
C SER A 172 6.09 -10.54 -3.61
N VAL A 173 5.84 -9.39 -4.22
CA VAL A 173 4.77 -9.20 -5.20
C VAL A 173 5.00 -10.10 -6.43
N ALA A 174 6.22 -10.10 -6.98
CA ALA A 174 6.57 -10.93 -8.13
C ALA A 174 6.32 -12.43 -7.87
N ARG A 175 6.62 -12.92 -6.68
CA ARG A 175 6.39 -14.32 -6.30
C ARG A 175 4.89 -14.66 -6.27
N ILE A 176 4.07 -13.78 -5.72
CA ILE A 176 2.61 -14.00 -5.65
C ILE A 176 2.01 -13.96 -7.05
N VAL A 177 2.33 -12.93 -7.84
CA VAL A 177 1.81 -12.79 -9.20
C VAL A 177 2.29 -13.92 -10.12
N ARG A 178 3.53 -14.40 -9.95
CA ARG A 178 4.02 -15.59 -10.65
C ARG A 178 3.17 -16.81 -10.33
N ALA A 179 2.88 -17.07 -9.06
CA ALA A 179 2.06 -18.23 -8.65
C ALA A 179 0.65 -18.16 -9.27
N GLU A 180 0.07 -16.98 -9.33
CA GLU A 180 -1.23 -16.74 -9.94
C GLU A 180 -1.19 -16.89 -11.47
N THR A 181 -0.15 -16.36 -12.12
CA THR A 181 0.11 -16.53 -13.55
C THR A 181 0.26 -17.99 -13.95
N LEU A 182 0.93 -18.80 -13.11
CA LEU A 182 1.07 -20.25 -13.34
C LEU A 182 -0.29 -20.97 -13.34
N LYS A 183 -1.22 -20.57 -12.49
CA LYS A 183 -2.59 -21.10 -12.48
C LYS A 183 -3.37 -20.65 -13.74
N LEU A 184 -3.33 -19.34 -14.02
CA LEU A 184 -4.10 -18.74 -15.12
C LEU A 184 -3.65 -19.23 -16.48
N LYS A 185 -2.37 -19.50 -16.71
CA LYS A 185 -1.87 -19.97 -18.01
C LYS A 185 -2.38 -21.37 -18.42
N GLU A 186 -2.88 -22.15 -17.46
CA GLU A 186 -3.44 -23.49 -17.65
C GLU A 186 -4.98 -23.49 -17.77
N THR A 187 -5.60 -22.31 -17.75
CA THR A 187 -7.06 -22.19 -17.93
C THR A 187 -7.48 -22.30 -19.38
N GLU A 188 -8.70 -22.82 -19.61
CA GLU A 188 -9.25 -23.07 -20.93
C GLU A 188 -9.25 -21.83 -21.84
N PHE A 189 -9.56 -20.65 -21.30
CA PHE A 189 -9.60 -19.41 -22.11
C PHE A 189 -8.20 -18.96 -22.57
N VAL A 190 -7.13 -19.22 -21.79
CA VAL A 190 -5.75 -18.95 -22.20
C VAL A 190 -5.30 -19.98 -23.23
N GLU A 191 -5.68 -21.24 -23.06
CA GLU A 191 -5.37 -22.31 -24.00
C GLU A 191 -6.08 -22.10 -25.34
N ALA A 192 -7.35 -21.71 -25.32
CA ALA A 192 -8.09 -21.31 -26.52
C ALA A 192 -7.42 -20.13 -27.24
N ALA A 193 -7.05 -19.07 -26.52
CA ALA A 193 -6.33 -17.92 -27.09
C ALA A 193 -5.01 -18.34 -27.75
N ARG A 194 -4.27 -19.27 -27.13
CA ARG A 194 -3.02 -19.83 -27.68
C ARG A 194 -3.28 -20.65 -28.94
N SER A 195 -4.33 -21.46 -28.96
CA SER A 195 -4.70 -22.34 -30.10
C SER A 195 -5.07 -21.56 -31.35
N ILE A 196 -5.69 -20.38 -31.21
CA ILE A 196 -6.00 -19.47 -32.35
C ILE A 196 -4.83 -18.55 -32.72
N GLY A 197 -3.63 -18.76 -32.13
CA GLY A 197 -2.40 -18.05 -32.50
C GLY A 197 -2.21 -16.65 -31.88
N VAL A 198 -2.91 -16.31 -30.80
CA VAL A 198 -2.70 -15.02 -30.11
C VAL A 198 -1.27 -14.94 -29.55
N GLY A 199 -0.60 -13.83 -29.81
CA GLY A 199 0.79 -13.62 -29.38
C GLY A 199 0.95 -13.57 -27.85
N LYS A 200 2.09 -14.07 -27.36
CA LYS A 200 2.38 -14.17 -25.91
C LYS A 200 2.17 -12.87 -25.13
N LEU A 201 2.62 -11.73 -25.67
CA LEU A 201 2.48 -10.43 -25.03
C LEU A 201 1.00 -10.03 -24.88
N VAL A 202 0.19 -10.30 -25.91
CA VAL A 202 -1.25 -10.02 -25.88
C VAL A 202 -1.95 -10.90 -24.83
N ILE A 203 -1.57 -12.18 -24.74
CA ILE A 203 -2.10 -13.08 -23.70
C ILE A 203 -1.75 -12.55 -22.31
N MET A 204 -0.49 -12.18 -22.05
CA MET A 204 -0.07 -11.63 -20.76
C MET A 204 -0.83 -10.36 -20.39
N LEU A 205 -0.98 -9.41 -21.33
CA LEU A 205 -1.58 -8.09 -21.01
C LEU A 205 -3.12 -8.12 -21.03
N ARG A 206 -3.75 -8.94 -21.88
CA ARG A 206 -5.19 -8.90 -22.11
C ARG A 206 -5.97 -10.02 -21.43
N HIS A 207 -5.28 -11.11 -21.10
CA HIS A 207 -5.90 -12.27 -20.46
C HIS A 207 -5.36 -12.52 -19.03
N ILE A 208 -4.05 -12.41 -18.78
CA ILE A 208 -3.47 -12.72 -17.47
C ILE A 208 -3.52 -11.52 -16.54
N PHE A 209 -2.97 -10.37 -16.94
CA PHE A 209 -2.89 -9.18 -16.09
C PHE A 209 -4.26 -8.73 -15.53
N PRO A 210 -5.35 -8.64 -16.31
CA PRO A 210 -6.65 -8.26 -15.76
C PRO A 210 -7.21 -9.26 -14.75
N ASN A 211 -6.90 -10.54 -14.92
CA ASN A 211 -7.33 -11.59 -13.98
C ASN A 211 -6.48 -11.62 -12.68
N CYS A 212 -5.26 -11.06 -12.70
CA CYS A 212 -4.47 -10.81 -11.49
C CYS A 212 -4.88 -9.51 -10.77
N ALA A 213 -5.65 -8.62 -11.41
CA ALA A 213 -5.97 -7.30 -10.85
C ALA A 213 -6.68 -7.35 -9.48
N PRO A 214 -7.65 -8.24 -9.21
CA PRO A 214 -8.26 -8.35 -7.89
C PRO A 214 -7.23 -8.61 -6.78
N SER A 215 -6.36 -9.59 -6.97
CA SER A 215 -5.28 -9.90 -6.02
C SER A 215 -4.29 -8.74 -5.87
N LEU A 216 -3.97 -8.04 -6.95
CA LEU A 216 -3.10 -6.85 -6.91
C LEU A 216 -3.74 -5.71 -6.11
N ILE A 217 -5.05 -5.47 -6.22
CA ILE A 217 -5.75 -4.43 -5.45
C ILE A 217 -5.68 -4.74 -3.95
N VAL A 218 -5.90 -5.99 -3.57
CA VAL A 218 -5.79 -6.43 -2.16
C VAL A 218 -4.36 -6.27 -1.67
N LEU A 219 -3.37 -6.74 -2.42
CA LEU A 219 -1.96 -6.60 -2.07
C LEU A 219 -1.54 -5.13 -1.96
N PHE A 220 -2.07 -4.25 -2.81
CA PHE A 220 -1.81 -2.82 -2.75
C PHE A 220 -2.23 -2.23 -1.40
N THR A 221 -3.47 -2.48 -1.00
CA THR A 221 -3.99 -1.95 0.27
C THR A 221 -3.25 -2.50 1.49
N LEU A 222 -2.86 -3.78 1.48
CA LEU A 222 -2.13 -4.41 2.58
C LEU A 222 -0.63 -4.04 2.63
N ASN A 223 -0.03 -3.61 1.53
CA ASN A 223 1.38 -3.19 1.51
C ASN A 223 1.58 -1.73 1.92
N ILE A 224 0.57 -0.85 1.81
CA ILE A 224 0.67 0.55 2.25
C ILE A 224 1.01 0.67 3.75
N PRO A 225 0.34 -0.03 4.69
CA PRO A 225 0.72 -0.08 6.09
C PRO A 225 2.18 -0.46 6.32
N SER A 226 2.64 -1.49 5.64
CA SER A 226 4.03 -1.97 5.76
C SER A 226 5.04 -0.91 5.30
N ALA A 227 4.74 -0.16 4.24
CA ALA A 227 5.59 0.92 3.75
C ALA A 227 5.62 2.11 4.74
N ILE A 228 4.47 2.51 5.31
CA ILE A 228 4.39 3.57 6.33
C ILE A 228 5.19 3.18 7.57
N LEU A 229 5.05 1.94 8.05
CA LEU A 229 5.78 1.45 9.22
C LEU A 229 7.29 1.36 8.94
N SER A 230 7.69 0.94 7.73
CA SER A 230 9.09 0.88 7.32
C SER A 230 9.73 2.26 7.28
N GLU A 231 9.05 3.27 6.70
CA GLU A 231 9.52 4.66 6.71
C GLU A 231 9.64 5.18 8.14
N SER A 232 8.60 4.96 8.95
CA SER A 232 8.60 5.43 10.34
C SER A 232 9.74 4.82 11.14
N SER A 233 10.07 3.56 10.90
CA SER A 233 11.20 2.87 11.51
C SER A 233 12.55 3.42 11.03
N LEU A 234 12.69 3.66 9.71
CA LEU A 234 13.90 4.28 9.15
C LEU A 234 14.10 5.70 9.69
N SER A 235 13.04 6.51 9.73
CA SER A 235 13.06 7.86 10.29
C SER A 235 13.35 7.87 11.79
N PHE A 236 12.83 6.89 12.55
CA PHE A 236 13.14 6.70 13.97
C PHE A 236 14.62 6.39 14.21
N LEU A 237 15.26 5.68 13.27
CA LEU A 237 16.71 5.41 13.28
C LEU A 237 17.55 6.54 12.69
N SER A 238 16.92 7.67 12.36
CA SER A 238 17.56 8.82 11.71
C SER A 238 18.11 8.54 10.30
N ILE A 239 17.63 7.47 9.66
CA ILE A 239 17.93 7.08 8.27
C ILE A 239 16.63 7.28 7.48
N GLY A 240 16.39 8.47 6.95
CA GLY A 240 15.13 8.69 6.28
C GLY A 240 14.91 10.15 5.91
N ILE A 241 13.69 10.62 6.16
CA ILE A 241 13.32 12.02 5.92
C ILE A 241 14.02 12.90 6.94
N LYS A 242 14.57 14.03 6.46
CA LYS A 242 15.31 14.99 7.28
C LYS A 242 14.51 16.29 7.44
N PRO A 243 14.72 17.02 8.55
CA PRO A 243 14.23 18.37 8.68
C PRO A 243 14.71 19.26 7.50
N PRO A 244 13.93 20.29 7.06
CA PRO A 244 12.72 20.80 7.72
C PRO A 244 11.44 20.00 7.44
N GLN A 245 11.47 19.01 6.55
CA GLN A 245 10.29 18.20 6.24
C GLN A 245 9.67 17.56 7.49
N ALA A 246 8.38 17.32 7.43
CA ALA A 246 7.65 16.63 8.48
C ALA A 246 7.15 15.27 7.94
N SER A 247 7.45 14.18 8.66
CA SER A 247 6.73 12.90 8.56
C SER A 247 6.36 12.45 9.96
N TRP A 248 5.35 11.61 10.08
CA TRP A 248 4.96 11.11 11.41
C TRP A 248 6.09 10.34 12.08
N GLY A 249 6.86 9.54 11.33
CA GLY A 249 8.02 8.81 11.87
C GLY A 249 9.11 9.73 12.40
N LEU A 250 9.43 10.82 11.67
CA LEU A 250 10.37 11.83 12.11
C LEU A 250 9.89 12.55 13.39
N MET A 251 8.57 12.85 13.47
CA MET A 251 7.97 13.49 14.64
C MET A 251 8.02 12.56 15.87
N VAL A 252 7.77 11.25 15.69
CA VAL A 252 7.93 10.25 16.78
C VAL A 252 9.37 10.24 17.29
N ASN A 253 10.35 10.24 16.38
CA ASN A 253 11.77 10.27 16.75
C ASN A 253 12.15 11.55 17.53
N ALA A 254 11.72 12.71 17.05
CA ALA A 254 11.98 13.98 17.74
C ALA A 254 11.30 14.05 19.12
N GLY A 255 10.05 13.55 19.22
CA GLY A 255 9.27 13.57 20.46
C GLY A 255 9.74 12.58 21.53
N ARG A 256 10.51 11.52 21.18
CA ARG A 256 10.88 10.45 22.11
C ARG A 256 11.67 10.93 23.34
N GLN A 257 12.50 11.94 23.18
CA GLN A 257 13.30 12.51 24.27
C GLN A 257 12.45 13.31 25.29
N PHE A 258 11.22 13.68 24.89
CA PHE A 258 10.29 14.44 25.71
C PHE A 258 9.12 13.60 26.25
N LEU A 259 9.18 12.27 26.18
CA LEU A 259 8.07 11.38 26.57
C LEU A 259 7.60 11.59 28.01
N TYR A 260 8.49 11.94 28.93
CA TYR A 260 8.15 12.17 30.34
C TYR A 260 7.63 13.58 30.60
N SER A 261 8.11 14.58 29.87
CA SER A 261 7.71 15.99 30.06
C SER A 261 6.56 16.42 29.18
N GLN A 262 6.53 15.92 27.92
CA GLN A 262 5.58 16.34 26.90
C GLN A 262 5.20 15.15 25.99
N PRO A 263 4.46 14.16 26.53
CA PRO A 263 4.19 12.89 25.85
C PRO A 263 3.43 13.05 24.53
N TRP A 264 2.61 14.10 24.37
CA TRP A 264 1.83 14.32 23.15
C TRP A 264 2.69 14.54 21.91
N LEU A 265 3.95 15.01 22.04
CA LEU A 265 4.86 15.19 20.91
C LEU A 265 5.18 13.89 20.17
N SER A 266 5.23 12.77 20.90
CA SER A 266 5.44 11.44 20.32
C SER A 266 4.14 10.67 20.16
N LEU A 267 3.19 10.80 21.09
CA LEU A 267 1.93 10.05 21.07
C LEU A 267 1.02 10.48 19.92
N SER A 268 0.91 11.78 19.63
CA SER A 268 0.02 12.24 18.54
C SER A 268 0.40 11.66 17.17
N PRO A 269 1.65 11.70 16.69
CA PRO A 269 2.02 11.06 15.43
C PRO A 269 1.95 9.53 15.51
N SER A 270 2.24 8.92 16.66
CA SER A 270 2.11 7.46 16.83
C SER A 270 0.65 7.00 16.68
N VAL A 271 -0.30 7.73 17.27
CA VAL A 271 -1.75 7.45 17.12
C VAL A 271 -2.18 7.64 15.67
N ALA A 272 -1.70 8.67 14.98
CA ALA A 272 -2.01 8.86 13.55
C ALA A 272 -1.52 7.68 12.70
N ILE A 273 -0.27 7.21 12.91
CA ILE A 273 0.27 6.01 12.25
C ILE A 273 -0.63 4.81 12.54
N MET A 274 -0.93 4.56 13.82
CA MET A 274 -1.77 3.43 14.24
C MET A 274 -3.13 3.44 13.56
N VAL A 275 -3.82 4.58 13.57
CA VAL A 275 -5.17 4.71 12.98
C VAL A 275 -5.13 4.47 11.47
N VAL A 276 -4.16 5.05 10.76
CA VAL A 276 -4.03 4.89 9.30
C VAL A 276 -3.65 3.45 8.95
N VAL A 277 -2.73 2.83 9.66
CA VAL A 277 -2.31 1.43 9.46
C VAL A 277 -3.50 0.49 9.66
N LEU A 278 -4.25 0.65 10.75
CA LEU A 278 -5.44 -0.15 11.00
C LEU A 278 -6.51 0.07 9.93
N ALA A 279 -6.73 1.32 9.50
CA ALA A 279 -7.69 1.63 8.47
C ALA A 279 -7.35 0.97 7.12
N PHE A 280 -6.08 1.00 6.70
CA PHE A 280 -5.66 0.30 5.47
C PHE A 280 -5.76 -1.23 5.59
N ASN A 281 -5.44 -1.81 6.75
CA ASN A 281 -5.58 -3.25 6.96
C ASN A 281 -7.05 -3.68 6.87
N PHE A 282 -7.96 -3.03 7.60
CA PHE A 282 -9.39 -3.35 7.55
C PHE A 282 -10.01 -3.11 6.17
N LEU A 283 -9.55 -2.08 5.46
CA LEU A 283 -9.98 -1.86 4.08
C LEU A 283 -9.46 -2.98 3.16
N GLY A 284 -8.20 -3.40 3.32
CA GLY A 284 -7.61 -4.48 2.54
C GLY A 284 -8.31 -5.82 2.77
N ASP A 285 -8.59 -6.16 4.02
CA ASP A 285 -9.34 -7.38 4.38
C ASP A 285 -10.75 -7.34 3.78
N GLY A 286 -11.47 -6.21 3.91
CA GLY A 286 -12.79 -6.08 3.31
C GLY A 286 -12.79 -6.13 1.79
N LEU A 287 -11.76 -5.59 1.13
CA LEU A 287 -11.60 -5.72 -0.33
C LEU A 287 -11.31 -7.17 -0.72
N ARG A 288 -10.52 -7.89 0.07
CA ARG A 288 -10.27 -9.32 -0.14
C ARG A 288 -11.56 -10.12 -0.09
N ASP A 289 -12.39 -9.91 0.95
CA ASP A 289 -13.67 -10.62 1.12
C ASP A 289 -14.63 -10.37 -0.06
N VAL A 290 -14.67 -9.14 -0.57
CA VAL A 290 -15.53 -8.76 -1.69
C VAL A 290 -15.01 -9.26 -3.04
N LEU A 291 -13.69 -9.30 -3.24
CA LEU A 291 -13.05 -9.66 -4.50
C LEU A 291 -12.76 -11.16 -4.63
N ASP A 292 -12.85 -11.95 -3.54
CA ASP A 292 -12.62 -13.38 -3.58
C ASP A 292 -13.84 -14.11 -4.17
N PRO A 293 -13.69 -14.78 -5.33
CA PRO A 293 -14.79 -15.51 -5.97
C PRO A 293 -15.26 -16.74 -5.20
N HIS A 294 -14.42 -17.31 -4.34
CA HIS A 294 -14.71 -18.57 -3.63
C HIS A 294 -15.67 -18.38 -2.46
N LEU A 295 -15.83 -17.17 -1.92
CA LEU A 295 -16.79 -16.88 -0.85
C LEU A 295 -18.24 -16.71 -1.36
N LYS A 296 -18.46 -16.68 -2.67
CA LYS A 296 -19.80 -16.54 -3.27
C LYS A 296 -20.65 -17.83 -3.20
N ASN A 297 -20.07 -18.97 -2.88
CA ASN A 297 -20.74 -20.28 -2.93
C ASN A 297 -20.96 -20.90 -1.53
N GLN A 298 -20.85 -20.11 -0.46
CA GLN A 298 -21.26 -20.48 0.89
C GLN A 298 -22.45 -19.61 1.34
#